data_abe5b50b9b0a28223f43e426a09fa862
#
_entry.id   abe5b50b9b0a28223f43e426a09fa862
#
_cell.length_a   1.000
_cell.length_b   1.000
_cell.length_c   1.000
_cell.angle_alpha   90.00
_cell.angle_beta   90.00
_cell.angle_gamma   90.00
#
_symmetry.space_group_name_H-M   'P 1'
#
loop_
_entity.id
_entity.type
_entity.pdbx_description
1 polymer ?
#
loop_
_entity_poly.entity_id
_entity_poly.type
_entity_poly.pdbx_seq_one_letter_code
_entity_poly.pdbx_strand_id
1 'polypeptide(L)'
;MTKSPRYLNVKVIPRSSRQQLIRLDKHHYKVKLISSPEKGRANQELIKLLAEHFDVSPWLVSIVNGHTSAQKLIKIDITVK
;
A
#
# COMPACT_ATOMS: atom_id res chain seq x y z
N MET A 1 -11.81 23.67 2.68
CA MET A 1 -10.99 22.61 3.25
C MET A 1 -10.16 21.93 2.23
N THR A 2 -8.92 21.73 2.54
CA THR A 2 -7.97 21.19 1.59
C THR A 2 -7.98 19.67 1.66
N LYS A 3 -8.10 19.03 0.52
CA LYS A 3 -7.91 17.61 0.41
C LYS A 3 -6.47 17.37 0.05
N SER A 4 -5.73 16.74 0.93
CA SER A 4 -4.34 16.42 0.66
C SER A 4 -4.20 14.92 0.57
N PRO A 5 -3.81 14.39 -0.58
CA PRO A 5 -3.52 12.97 -0.65
C PRO A 5 -2.32 12.63 0.22
N ARG A 6 -2.35 11.45 0.79
CA ARG A 6 -1.24 10.96 1.58
C ARG A 6 -0.36 10.06 0.72
N TYR A 7 0.93 10.28 0.76
CA TYR A 7 1.89 9.47 0.02
C TYR A 7 2.70 8.63 1.00
N LEU A 8 2.88 7.37 0.67
CA LEU A 8 3.65 6.43 1.47
C LEU A 8 4.70 5.75 0.61
N ASN A 9 5.89 5.61 1.16
CA ASN A 9 6.92 4.77 0.57
C ASN A 9 6.82 3.39 1.20
N VAL A 10 6.51 2.38 0.41
CA VAL A 10 6.24 1.04 0.90
C VAL A 10 7.23 0.07 0.31
N LYS A 11 7.94 -0.63 1.18
CA LYS A 11 8.78 -1.76 0.78
C LYS A 11 7.97 -3.03 0.91
N VAL A 12 7.80 -3.74 -0.19
CA VAL A 12 6.99 -4.96 -0.24
C VAL A 12 7.88 -6.18 -0.24
N ILE A 13 7.54 -7.14 0.60
CA ILE A 13 8.19 -8.46 0.63
C ILE A 13 7.10 -9.49 0.30
N PRO A 14 7.06 -9.95 -0.97
CA PRO A 14 6.06 -10.94 -1.38
C PRO A 14 6.44 -12.35 -0.93
N ARG A 15 5.52 -13.27 -1.13
CA ARG A 15 5.73 -14.70 -0.82
C ARG A 15 6.14 -14.94 0.62
N SER A 16 5.61 -14.13 1.53
CA SER A 16 5.83 -14.30 2.96
C SER A 16 4.86 -15.33 3.52
N SER A 17 5.23 -15.92 4.64
CA SER A 17 4.37 -16.92 5.26
C SER A 17 3.10 -16.31 5.84
N ARG A 18 3.12 -15.02 6.12
CA ARG A 18 1.93 -14.32 6.62
C ARG A 18 1.99 -12.85 6.22
N GLN A 19 0.84 -12.23 6.25
CA GLN A 19 0.68 -10.82 5.97
C GLN A 19 1.06 -10.00 7.20
N GLN A 20 1.84 -8.93 7.00
CA GLN A 20 2.23 -8.07 8.10
C GLN A 20 2.50 -6.65 7.58
N LEU A 21 1.97 -5.66 8.28
CA LEU A 21 2.21 -4.27 7.97
C LEU A 21 3.00 -3.64 9.10
N ILE A 22 4.16 -3.09 8.78
CA ILE A 22 5.07 -2.49 9.76
C ILE A 22 5.26 -1.01 9.39
N ARG A 23 4.86 -0.12 10.28
CA ARG A 23 5.09 1.29 10.10
C ARG A 23 6.48 1.64 10.61
N LEU A 24 7.31 2.21 9.73
CA LEU A 24 8.67 2.63 10.10
C LEU A 24 8.69 4.08 10.55
N ASP A 25 7.96 4.94 9.86
CA ASP A 25 7.75 6.33 10.25
C ASP A 25 6.49 6.85 9.55
N LYS A 26 6.28 8.17 9.54
CA LYS A 26 5.07 8.77 8.96
C LYS A 26 4.86 8.41 7.50
N HIS A 27 5.94 8.24 6.74
CA HIS A 27 5.86 8.07 5.29
C HIS A 27 6.46 6.77 4.81
N HIS A 28 6.97 5.92 5.69
CA HIS A 28 7.67 4.69 5.31
C HIS A 28 7.04 3.49 5.99
N TYR A 29 6.72 2.49 5.17
CA TYR A 29 6.13 1.24 5.63
C TYR A 29 6.86 0.07 5.01
N LYS A 30 6.88 -1.03 5.74
CA LYS A 30 7.35 -2.32 5.24
C LYS A 30 6.19 -3.28 5.33
N VAL A 31 5.87 -3.93 4.22
CA VAL A 31 4.68 -4.77 4.15
C VAL A 31 5.06 -6.15 3.64
N LYS A 32 4.75 -7.16 4.42
CA LYS A 32 4.89 -8.55 4.01
C LYS A 32 3.57 -9.02 3.44
N LEU A 33 3.62 -9.60 2.25
CA LEU A 33 2.44 -10.09 1.55
C LEU A 33 2.58 -11.57 1.28
N ILE A 34 1.48 -12.29 1.32
CA ILE A 34 1.45 -13.71 1.05
C ILE A 34 1.53 -13.98 -0.44
N SER A 35 0.87 -13.14 -1.24
CA SER A 35 0.78 -13.32 -2.69
C SER A 35 2.13 -13.15 -3.37
N SER A 36 2.26 -13.78 -4.54
CA SER A 36 3.41 -13.56 -5.41
C SER A 36 3.20 -12.27 -6.21
N PRO A 37 4.27 -11.67 -6.75
CA PRO A 37 4.12 -10.45 -7.55
C PRO A 37 3.51 -10.72 -8.92
N GLU A 38 3.34 -11.98 -9.30
CA GLU A 38 2.85 -12.32 -10.62
C GLU A 38 1.41 -11.86 -10.82
N LYS A 39 1.11 -11.38 -12.04
CA LYS A 39 -0.24 -10.98 -12.46
C LYS A 39 -0.87 -9.94 -11.54
N GLY A 40 -0.04 -9.12 -10.90
CA GLY A 40 -0.54 -8.07 -10.03
C GLY A 40 -1.15 -8.54 -8.72
N ARG A 41 -0.97 -9.80 -8.34
CA ARG A 41 -1.59 -10.33 -7.13
C ARG A 41 -1.10 -9.65 -5.88
N ALA A 42 0.22 -9.46 -5.76
CA ALA A 42 0.78 -8.77 -4.59
C ALA A 42 0.32 -7.32 -4.53
N ASN A 43 0.20 -6.67 -5.68
CA ASN A 43 -0.30 -5.29 -5.72
C ASN A 43 -1.75 -5.21 -5.24
N GLN A 44 -2.59 -6.15 -5.64
CA GLN A 44 -3.98 -6.20 -5.19
C GLN A 44 -4.07 -6.45 -3.68
N GLU A 45 -3.26 -7.36 -3.18
CA GLU A 45 -3.21 -7.63 -1.74
C GLU A 45 -2.76 -6.39 -0.97
N LEU A 46 -1.74 -5.71 -1.48
CA LEU A 46 -1.21 -4.49 -0.86
C LEU A 46 -2.28 -3.40 -0.77
N ILE A 47 -2.99 -3.16 -1.86
CA ILE A 47 -4.03 -2.13 -1.90
C ILE A 47 -5.13 -2.46 -0.89
N LYS A 48 -5.57 -3.71 -0.84
CA LYS A 48 -6.59 -4.13 0.10
C LYS A 48 -6.14 -3.96 1.54
N LEU A 49 -4.91 -4.36 1.83
CA LEU A 49 -4.36 -4.27 3.18
C LEU A 49 -4.25 -2.81 3.64
N LEU A 50 -3.74 -1.94 2.77
CA LEU A 50 -3.61 -0.52 3.10
C LEU A 50 -4.97 0.14 3.27
N ALA A 51 -5.93 -0.21 2.44
CA ALA A 51 -7.29 0.32 2.55
C ALA A 51 -7.90 -0.04 3.90
N GLU A 52 -7.72 -1.27 4.33
CA GLU A 52 -8.20 -1.72 5.64
C GLU A 52 -7.49 -1.00 6.77
N HIS A 53 -6.17 -0.86 6.67
CA HIS A 53 -5.39 -0.21 7.71
C HIS A 53 -5.76 1.27 7.89
N PHE A 54 -6.00 1.96 6.80
CA PHE A 54 -6.35 3.38 6.84
C PHE A 54 -7.85 3.63 6.85
N ASP A 55 -8.64 2.57 6.85
CA ASP A 55 -10.11 2.64 6.89
C ASP A 55 -10.65 3.48 5.74
N VAL A 56 -10.22 3.17 4.55
CA VAL A 56 -10.69 3.81 3.32
C VAL A 56 -11.07 2.76 2.30
N SER A 57 -11.81 3.17 1.28
CA SER A 57 -12.17 2.27 0.18
C SER A 57 -10.94 1.93 -0.66
N PRO A 58 -10.85 0.70 -1.18
CA PRO A 58 -9.66 0.30 -1.97
C PRO A 58 -9.39 1.19 -3.17
N TRP A 59 -10.42 1.72 -3.82
CA TRP A 59 -10.21 2.58 -5.00
C TRP A 59 -9.57 3.92 -4.65
N LEU A 60 -9.46 4.26 -3.37
CA LEU A 60 -8.75 5.46 -2.92
C LEU A 60 -7.25 5.22 -2.74
N VAL A 61 -6.82 3.97 -2.86
CA VAL A 61 -5.42 3.58 -2.73
C VAL A 61 -4.88 3.28 -4.12
N SER A 62 -3.81 3.97 -4.51
CA SER A 62 -3.22 3.82 -5.84
C SER A 62 -1.71 3.62 -5.74
N ILE A 63 -1.18 2.78 -6.63
CA ILE A 63 0.26 2.67 -6.79
C ILE A 63 0.67 3.71 -7.82
N VAL A 64 1.42 4.71 -7.40
CA VAL A 64 1.82 5.81 -8.27
C VAL A 64 3.10 5.46 -9.03
N ASN A 65 4.00 4.75 -8.38
CA ASN A 65 5.28 4.39 -8.96
C ASN A 65 5.72 3.04 -8.39
N GLY A 66 6.53 2.33 -9.15
CA GLY A 66 7.11 1.07 -8.70
C GLY A 66 6.16 -0.12 -8.81
N HIS A 67 5.29 -0.16 -9.83
CA HIS A 67 4.31 -1.25 -9.99
C HIS A 67 4.98 -2.63 -10.02
N THR A 68 6.17 -2.73 -10.61
CA THR A 68 6.90 -3.99 -10.70
C THR A 68 8.11 -4.03 -9.78
N SER A 69 8.24 -3.06 -8.90
CA SER A 69 9.37 -2.94 -7.99
C SER A 69 8.96 -3.33 -6.57
N ALA A 70 9.93 -3.77 -5.77
CA ALA A 70 9.71 -3.98 -4.35
C ALA A 70 9.50 -2.67 -3.60
N GLN A 71 10.03 -1.57 -4.12
CA GLN A 71 9.81 -0.24 -3.57
C GLN A 71 8.69 0.43 -4.34
N LYS A 72 7.64 0.82 -3.63
CA LYS A 72 6.45 1.41 -4.26
C LYS A 72 6.11 2.74 -3.62
N LEU A 73 5.64 3.66 -4.44
CA LEU A 73 5.05 4.91 -3.95
C LEU A 73 3.54 4.76 -4.02
N ILE A 74 2.90 4.88 -2.89
CA ILE A 74 1.46 4.71 -2.75
C ILE A 74 0.82 6.05 -2.46
N LYS A 75 -0.28 6.31 -3.16
CA LYS A 75 -1.11 7.49 -2.92
C LYS A 75 -2.43 7.03 -2.30
N ILE A 76 -2.80 7.64 -1.21
CA ILE A 76 -4.10 7.40 -0.57
C ILE A 76 -4.88 8.70 -0.63
N ASP A 77 -5.98 8.68 -1.36
CA ASP A 77 -6.87 9.84 -1.43
C ASP A 77 -7.75 9.86 -0.19
N ILE A 78 -7.42 10.74 0.73
CA ILE A 78 -8.19 10.89 1.95
C ILE A 78 -9.18 12.01 1.75
N THR A 79 -10.46 11.67 1.70
CA THR A 79 -11.51 12.65 1.58
C THR A 79 -12.01 13.00 2.97
N VAL A 80 -11.86 14.27 3.32
CA VAL A 80 -12.38 14.76 4.58
C VAL A 80 -13.73 15.41 4.29
N LYS A 81 -14.72 14.97 4.98
CA LYS A 81 -16.04 15.57 4.86
C LYS A 81 -16.21 16.66 5.90
#